data_e94c9e93d4e9e0b8d377ac063ea07f3e
#
_entry.id   e94c9e93d4e9e0b8d377ac063ea07f3e
#
_cell.length_a   1.000
_cell.length_b   1.000
_cell.length_c   1.000
_cell.angle_alpha   90.00
_cell.angle_beta   90.00
_cell.angle_gamma   90.00
#
_symmetry.space_group_name_H-M   'P 1'
#
loop_
_entity.id
_entity.type
_entity.pdbx_description
1 polymer ?
#
loop_
_entity_poly.entity_id
_entity_poly.type
_entity_poly.pdbx_seq_one_letter_code
_entity_poly.pdbx_strand_id
1 'polypeptide(L)'
;DCLLSRGLGDVYKRQIGATTLDEYRENIEKDPALERRFQQVFVGEPSVDDTIAILRGLKERYEAHHKVAIADSALVAAATLSHRYITGRQLPDKAIDLVDEAASRLRMEIDSAPEEIDVLRRQVDRLTMEELALEGETDPASIERLDALRAEKADREEELTALTARWDAEKATLNQAGDLRAKVDELRSLAEKAQRDGDLAEASRLLYGEIPALEKQLEEADRAARAVSYTHLRAHETRGN
;
A
#
# COMPACT_ATOMS: atom_id res chain seq x y z
N ASP A 1 32.39 47.12 -0.42
CA ASP A 1 31.67 46.37 -1.51
C ASP A 1 32.40 45.11 -1.95
N CYS A 2 33.74 45.00 -1.81
CA CYS A 2 34.50 43.82 -2.27
C CYS A 2 34.43 42.62 -1.30
N LEU A 3 34.09 42.82 -0.03
CA LEU A 3 34.00 41.73 0.99
C LEU A 3 32.65 40.99 0.96
N LEU A 4 31.56 41.65 0.58
CA LEU A 4 30.24 41.04 0.40
C LEU A 4 30.18 40.11 -0.82
N SER A 5 30.96 40.43 -1.88
CA SER A 5 31.02 39.59 -3.08
C SER A 5 31.78 38.28 -2.90
N ARG A 6 32.69 38.17 -1.93
CA ARG A 6 33.45 36.93 -1.63
C ARG A 6 32.59 35.88 -0.90
N GLY A 7 31.75 36.31 0.03
CA GLY A 7 30.88 35.38 0.77
C GLY A 7 29.78 34.78 -0.10
N LEU A 8 29.17 35.58 -0.98
CA LEU A 8 28.16 35.13 -1.93
C LEU A 8 28.76 34.22 -3.02
N GLY A 9 29.99 34.50 -3.49
CA GLY A 9 30.65 33.70 -4.50
C GLY A 9 30.89 32.22 -4.11
N ASP A 10 31.17 31.96 -2.82
CA ASP A 10 31.40 30.60 -2.34
C ASP A 10 30.11 29.78 -2.11
N VAL A 11 29.01 30.43 -1.79
CA VAL A 11 27.70 29.79 -1.70
C VAL A 11 27.21 29.33 -3.08
N TYR A 12 27.39 30.16 -4.11
CA TYR A 12 26.99 29.81 -5.50
C TYR A 12 27.91 28.77 -6.17
N LYS A 13 29.12 28.53 -5.68
CA LYS A 13 30.05 27.52 -6.21
C LYS A 13 29.72 26.08 -5.82
N ARG A 14 28.76 25.87 -4.89
CA ARG A 14 28.38 24.54 -4.37
C ARG A 14 26.92 24.24 -4.62
N GLN A 15 26.34 24.76 -5.68
CA GLN A 15 24.97 24.46 -6.07
C GLN A 15 24.93 23.24 -6.96
N ILE A 16 23.96 22.37 -6.70
CA ILE A 16 23.59 21.24 -7.56
C ILE A 16 22.20 21.55 -8.08
N GLY A 17 22.03 21.52 -9.40
CA GLY A 17 20.75 21.67 -10.07
C GLY A 17 20.36 20.35 -10.75
N ALA A 18 19.07 20.06 -10.83
CA ALA A 18 18.52 18.98 -11.63
C ALA A 18 17.48 19.56 -12.58
N THR A 19 17.51 19.14 -13.83
CA THR A 19 16.59 19.57 -14.87
C THR A 19 16.49 18.50 -15.96
N THR A 20 15.51 18.62 -16.84
CA THR A 20 15.40 17.77 -18.04
C THR A 20 16.37 18.23 -19.13
N LEU A 21 16.67 17.35 -20.09
CA LEU A 21 17.54 17.70 -21.23
C LEU A 21 16.96 18.85 -22.06
N ASP A 22 15.66 18.91 -22.22
CA ASP A 22 14.99 19.92 -23.02
C ASP A 22 15.00 21.29 -22.32
N GLU A 23 14.70 21.30 -21.02
CA GLU A 23 14.82 22.53 -20.20
C GLU A 23 16.28 23.00 -20.10
N TYR A 24 17.25 22.08 -20.01
CA TYR A 24 18.67 22.44 -20.03
C TYR A 24 19.02 23.15 -21.33
N ARG A 25 18.66 22.58 -22.48
CA ARG A 25 18.91 23.20 -23.80
C ARG A 25 18.23 24.53 -23.96
N GLU A 26 17.02 24.67 -23.41
CA GLU A 26 16.22 25.87 -23.55
C GLU A 26 16.73 27.02 -22.66
N ASN A 27 17.11 26.72 -21.42
CA ASN A 27 17.33 27.73 -20.40
C ASN A 27 18.79 27.87 -19.95
N ILE A 28 19.62 26.83 -20.04
CA ILE A 28 21.00 26.82 -19.55
C ILE A 28 22.01 26.93 -20.70
N GLU A 29 21.88 26.13 -21.74
CA GLU A 29 22.79 26.09 -22.89
C GLU A 29 22.82 27.42 -23.65
N LYS A 30 21.72 28.17 -23.63
CA LYS A 30 21.61 29.48 -24.28
C LYS A 30 22.25 30.62 -23.47
N ASP A 31 22.57 30.38 -22.19
CA ASP A 31 23.23 31.38 -21.32
C ASP A 31 24.70 30.97 -21.05
N PRO A 32 25.68 31.59 -21.73
CA PRO A 32 27.10 31.26 -21.56
C PRO A 32 27.64 31.50 -20.14
N ALA A 33 26.95 32.30 -19.34
CA ALA A 33 27.33 32.57 -17.96
C ALA A 33 26.91 31.42 -17.02
N LEU A 34 25.75 30.80 -17.29
CA LEU A 34 25.29 29.62 -16.54
C LEU A 34 26.00 28.34 -17.01
N GLU A 35 26.19 28.14 -18.31
CA GLU A 35 26.90 26.97 -18.86
C GLU A 35 28.31 26.82 -18.26
N ARG A 36 29.07 27.92 -18.09
CA ARG A 36 30.40 27.88 -17.50
C ARG A 36 30.44 27.61 -15.99
N ARG A 37 29.32 27.71 -15.29
CA ARG A 37 29.21 27.53 -13.84
C ARG A 37 28.76 26.12 -13.44
N PHE A 38 28.15 25.36 -14.34
CA PHE A 38 27.61 24.05 -14.07
C PHE A 38 28.32 22.99 -14.93
N GLN A 39 28.86 21.97 -14.28
CA GLN A 39 29.36 20.77 -14.93
C GLN A 39 28.14 19.85 -15.19
N GLN A 40 27.92 19.49 -16.44
CA GLN A 40 26.86 18.54 -16.79
C GLN A 40 27.21 17.13 -16.30
N VAL A 41 26.23 16.50 -15.66
CA VAL A 41 26.23 15.08 -15.32
C VAL A 41 24.96 14.46 -15.90
N PHE A 42 25.11 13.68 -16.95
CA PHE A 42 23.98 13.01 -17.58
C PHE A 42 23.58 11.79 -16.78
N VAL A 43 22.29 11.75 -16.37
CA VAL A 43 21.69 10.60 -15.70
C VAL A 43 20.74 9.93 -16.71
N GLY A 44 21.17 8.82 -17.27
CA GLY A 44 20.37 8.04 -18.23
C GLY A 44 19.28 7.19 -17.56
N GLU A 45 18.34 6.69 -18.37
CA GLU A 45 17.37 5.70 -17.93
C GLU A 45 18.07 4.41 -17.46
N PRO A 46 17.76 3.90 -16.26
CA PRO A 46 18.35 2.64 -15.79
C PRO A 46 17.85 1.45 -16.61
N SER A 47 18.64 0.38 -16.63
CA SER A 47 18.22 -0.89 -17.23
C SER A 47 17.07 -1.54 -16.44
N VAL A 48 16.43 -2.56 -17.02
CA VAL A 48 15.41 -3.36 -16.31
C VAL A 48 16.01 -4.01 -15.06
N ASP A 49 17.23 -4.53 -15.13
CA ASP A 49 17.90 -5.18 -14.00
C ASP A 49 18.24 -4.18 -12.89
N ASP A 50 18.72 -2.98 -13.24
CA ASP A 50 18.96 -1.89 -12.29
C ASP A 50 17.64 -1.45 -11.63
N THR A 51 16.57 -1.37 -12.42
CA THR A 51 15.23 -1.03 -11.91
C THR A 51 14.73 -2.07 -10.91
N ILE A 52 14.93 -3.37 -11.16
CA ILE A 52 14.60 -4.43 -10.21
C ILE A 52 15.36 -4.24 -8.89
N ALA A 53 16.65 -3.90 -8.96
CA ALA A 53 17.45 -3.63 -7.77
C ALA A 53 16.93 -2.41 -6.99
N ILE A 54 16.54 -1.34 -7.69
CA ILE A 54 15.91 -0.16 -7.08
C ILE A 54 14.58 -0.54 -6.40
N LEU A 55 13.70 -1.27 -7.08
CA LEU A 55 12.43 -1.72 -6.53
C LEU A 55 12.60 -2.59 -5.28
N ARG A 56 13.61 -3.49 -5.27
CA ARG A 56 13.96 -4.28 -4.08
C ARG A 56 14.36 -3.40 -2.90
N GLY A 57 15.11 -2.33 -3.16
CA GLY A 57 15.50 -1.35 -2.14
C GLY A 57 14.30 -0.54 -1.58
N LEU A 58 13.26 -0.35 -2.37
CA LEU A 58 12.04 0.37 -1.97
C LEU A 58 10.95 -0.55 -1.38
N LYS A 59 11.05 -1.86 -1.58
CA LYS A 59 10.04 -2.86 -1.23
C LYS A 59 9.50 -2.69 0.17
N GLU A 60 10.37 -2.68 1.18
CA GLU A 60 9.96 -2.63 2.58
C GLU A 60 9.15 -1.37 2.91
N ARG A 61 9.50 -0.23 2.31
CA ARG A 61 8.76 1.03 2.49
C ARG A 61 7.37 0.98 1.88
N TYR A 62 7.22 0.39 0.70
CA TYR A 62 5.92 0.20 0.06
C TYR A 62 5.06 -0.82 0.83
N GLU A 63 5.65 -1.91 1.30
CA GLU A 63 4.96 -2.89 2.15
C GLU A 63 4.46 -2.27 3.46
N ALA A 64 5.26 -1.40 4.09
CA ALA A 64 4.87 -0.67 5.29
C ALA A 64 3.77 0.37 5.02
N HIS A 65 3.89 1.12 3.91
CA HIS A 65 2.93 2.17 3.56
C HIS A 65 1.56 1.61 3.22
N HIS A 66 1.50 0.64 2.32
CA HIS A 66 0.24 0.01 1.88
C HIS A 66 -0.24 -1.11 2.80
N LYS A 67 0.58 -1.54 3.76
CA LYS A 67 0.29 -2.66 4.68
C LYS A 67 0.00 -3.98 3.96
N VAL A 68 0.66 -4.22 2.83
CA VAL A 68 0.54 -5.43 2.01
C VAL A 68 1.91 -6.07 1.79
N ALA A 69 1.96 -7.39 1.58
CA ALA A 69 3.19 -8.08 1.22
C ALA A 69 3.40 -8.05 -0.29
N ILE A 70 4.62 -7.71 -0.73
CA ILE A 70 5.00 -7.64 -2.15
C ILE A 70 5.99 -8.77 -2.46
N ALA A 71 5.60 -9.70 -3.33
CA ALA A 71 6.48 -10.77 -3.77
C ALA A 71 7.61 -10.25 -4.67
N ASP A 72 8.80 -10.86 -4.61
CA ASP A 72 9.92 -10.49 -5.51
C ASP A 72 9.56 -10.66 -6.99
N SER A 73 8.79 -11.71 -7.31
CA SER A 73 8.28 -11.94 -8.66
C SER A 73 7.40 -10.81 -9.18
N ALA A 74 6.67 -10.11 -8.30
CA ALA A 74 5.85 -8.95 -8.67
C ALA A 74 6.73 -7.75 -9.05
N LEU A 75 7.87 -7.54 -8.36
CA LEU A 75 8.83 -6.48 -8.69
C LEU A 75 9.48 -6.73 -10.05
N VAL A 76 9.88 -7.97 -10.31
CA VAL A 76 10.43 -8.39 -11.62
C VAL A 76 9.40 -8.18 -12.72
N ALA A 77 8.15 -8.58 -12.48
CA ALA A 77 7.07 -8.38 -13.44
C ALA A 77 6.79 -6.89 -13.67
N ALA A 78 6.75 -6.06 -12.62
CA ALA A 78 6.53 -4.63 -12.73
C ALA A 78 7.60 -3.94 -13.58
N ALA A 79 8.89 -4.23 -13.36
CA ALA A 79 9.98 -3.68 -14.17
C ALA A 79 9.88 -4.13 -15.64
N THR A 80 9.66 -5.42 -15.88
CA THR A 80 9.62 -5.99 -17.22
C THR A 80 8.41 -5.53 -18.02
N LEU A 81 7.21 -5.59 -17.41
CA LEU A 81 5.95 -5.23 -18.08
C LEU A 81 5.84 -3.72 -18.30
N SER A 82 6.25 -2.90 -17.32
CA SER A 82 6.27 -1.44 -17.50
C SER A 82 7.23 -1.02 -18.60
N HIS A 83 8.41 -1.64 -18.69
CA HIS A 83 9.36 -1.37 -19.78
C HIS A 83 8.76 -1.71 -21.15
N ARG A 84 8.03 -2.82 -21.24
CA ARG A 84 7.48 -3.32 -22.52
C ARG A 84 6.23 -2.58 -22.96
N TYR A 85 5.33 -2.23 -22.04
CA TYR A 85 3.99 -1.74 -22.39
C TYR A 85 3.77 -0.26 -22.10
N ILE A 86 4.54 0.36 -21.20
CA ILE A 86 4.40 1.78 -20.88
C ILE A 86 5.50 2.56 -21.59
N THR A 87 5.13 3.28 -22.67
CA THR A 87 6.06 4.03 -23.51
C THR A 87 6.15 5.52 -23.17
N GLY A 88 5.15 6.07 -22.49
CA GLY A 88 5.06 7.51 -22.17
C GLY A 88 5.89 7.96 -20.98
N ARG A 89 6.52 7.04 -20.23
CA ARG A 89 7.37 7.30 -19.07
C ARG A 89 8.63 6.44 -19.11
N GLN A 90 9.65 6.86 -18.38
CA GLN A 90 10.94 6.16 -18.30
C GLN A 90 11.04 5.31 -17.02
N LEU A 91 11.95 4.34 -17.02
CA LEU A 91 12.36 3.64 -15.82
C LEU A 91 13.22 4.57 -14.94
N PRO A 92 13.17 4.47 -13.60
CA PRO A 92 12.39 3.48 -12.83
C PRO A 92 10.95 3.91 -12.55
N ASP A 93 10.54 5.15 -12.82
CA ASP A 93 9.29 5.77 -12.38
C ASP A 93 8.05 4.96 -12.76
N LYS A 94 7.96 4.54 -14.03
CA LYS A 94 6.82 3.74 -14.51
C LYS A 94 6.68 2.38 -13.81
N ALA A 95 7.78 1.79 -13.35
CA ALA A 95 7.75 0.53 -12.60
C ALA A 95 7.38 0.77 -11.14
N ILE A 96 7.83 1.87 -10.55
CA ILE A 96 7.45 2.31 -9.21
C ILE A 96 5.95 2.61 -9.16
N ASP A 97 5.44 3.42 -10.10
CA ASP A 97 4.01 3.74 -10.21
C ASP A 97 3.15 2.47 -10.32
N LEU A 98 3.60 1.47 -11.10
CA LEU A 98 2.87 0.23 -11.27
C LEU A 98 2.80 -0.58 -9.97
N VAL A 99 3.89 -0.62 -9.20
CA VAL A 99 3.90 -1.29 -7.87
C VAL A 99 3.00 -0.54 -6.90
N ASP A 100 3.08 0.78 -6.87
CA ASP A 100 2.28 1.64 -5.98
C ASP A 100 0.77 1.48 -6.26
N GLU A 101 0.37 1.57 -7.51
CA GLU A 101 -1.02 1.39 -7.94
C GLU A 101 -1.54 -0.02 -7.63
N ALA A 102 -0.74 -1.05 -7.92
CA ALA A 102 -1.12 -2.43 -7.62
C ALA A 102 -1.27 -2.68 -6.12
N ALA A 103 -0.37 -2.13 -5.30
CA ALA A 103 -0.43 -2.24 -3.85
C ALA A 103 -1.63 -1.48 -3.26
N SER A 104 -1.90 -0.27 -3.76
CA SER A 104 -3.08 0.52 -3.39
C SER A 104 -4.38 -0.20 -3.72
N ARG A 105 -4.47 -0.78 -4.91
CA ARG A 105 -5.64 -1.54 -5.34
C ARG A 105 -5.86 -2.77 -4.48
N LEU A 106 -4.80 -3.54 -4.22
CA LEU A 106 -4.87 -4.71 -3.34
C LEU A 106 -5.32 -4.30 -1.92
N ARG A 107 -4.80 -3.18 -1.40
CA ARG A 107 -5.23 -2.66 -0.10
C ARG A 107 -6.71 -2.31 -0.09
N MET A 108 -7.21 -1.67 -1.13
CA MET A 108 -8.64 -1.36 -1.28
C MET A 108 -9.50 -2.64 -1.32
N GLU A 109 -9.04 -3.68 -2.03
CA GLU A 109 -9.73 -4.98 -2.08
C GLU A 109 -9.79 -5.64 -0.69
N ILE A 110 -8.69 -5.60 0.09
CA ILE A 110 -8.66 -6.11 1.47
C ILE A 110 -9.62 -5.33 2.39
N ASP A 111 -9.76 -4.03 2.18
CA ASP A 111 -10.63 -3.19 3.01
C ASP A 111 -12.11 -3.29 2.62
N SER A 112 -12.40 -3.70 1.40
CA SER A 112 -13.77 -3.84 0.88
C SER A 112 -14.43 -5.11 1.41
N ALA A 113 -15.69 -5.00 1.83
CA ALA A 113 -16.46 -6.16 2.21
C ALA A 113 -16.72 -7.08 0.99
N PRO A 114 -16.69 -8.40 1.14
CA PRO A 114 -17.08 -9.33 0.10
C PRO A 114 -18.50 -9.08 -0.42
N GLU A 115 -18.73 -9.31 -1.71
CA GLU A 115 -20.03 -9.11 -2.35
C GLU A 115 -21.15 -9.90 -1.65
N GLU A 116 -20.83 -11.09 -1.13
CA GLU A 116 -21.78 -11.94 -0.38
C GLU A 116 -22.35 -11.22 0.84
N ILE A 117 -21.52 -10.49 1.59
CA ILE A 117 -21.95 -9.70 2.75
C ILE A 117 -22.85 -8.54 2.31
N ASP A 118 -22.51 -7.86 1.21
CA ASP A 118 -23.33 -6.76 0.69
C ASP A 118 -24.69 -7.23 0.16
N VAL A 119 -24.74 -8.41 -0.45
CA VAL A 119 -25.99 -9.02 -0.91
C VAL A 119 -26.89 -9.36 0.28
N LEU A 120 -26.35 -10.02 1.30
CA LEU A 120 -27.10 -10.36 2.51
C LEU A 120 -27.58 -9.12 3.26
N ARG A 121 -26.74 -8.09 3.39
CA ARG A 121 -27.11 -6.82 4.01
C ARG A 121 -28.33 -6.20 3.29
N ARG A 122 -28.30 -6.13 1.97
CA ARG A 122 -29.41 -5.63 1.16
C ARG A 122 -30.69 -6.48 1.30
N GLN A 123 -30.54 -7.79 1.50
CA GLN A 123 -31.69 -8.67 1.77
C GLN A 123 -32.31 -8.39 3.13
N VAL A 124 -31.48 -8.26 4.19
CA VAL A 124 -31.93 -7.90 5.55
C VAL A 124 -32.61 -6.53 5.55
N ASP A 125 -32.03 -5.54 4.88
CA ASP A 125 -32.61 -4.20 4.77
C ASP A 125 -33.99 -4.24 4.10
N ARG A 126 -34.14 -5.02 3.01
CA ARG A 126 -35.42 -5.19 2.33
C ARG A 126 -36.44 -5.86 3.23
N LEU A 127 -36.09 -6.94 3.93
CA LEU A 127 -36.98 -7.63 4.87
C LEU A 127 -37.38 -6.72 6.04
N THR A 128 -36.46 -5.87 6.49
CA THR A 128 -36.73 -4.86 7.54
C THR A 128 -37.74 -3.81 7.06
N MET A 129 -37.66 -3.35 5.81
CA MET A 129 -38.63 -2.42 5.24
C MET A 129 -40.01 -3.08 5.06
N GLU A 130 -40.04 -4.35 4.65
CA GLU A 130 -41.31 -5.13 4.53
C GLU A 130 -41.92 -5.37 5.92
N GLU A 131 -41.11 -5.67 6.94
CA GLU A 131 -41.57 -5.81 8.33
C GLU A 131 -42.26 -4.54 8.82
N LEU A 132 -41.60 -3.38 8.65
CA LEU A 132 -42.18 -2.08 9.04
C LEU A 132 -43.48 -1.77 8.33
N ALA A 133 -43.64 -2.18 7.07
CA ALA A 133 -44.86 -1.98 6.32
C ALA A 133 -46.02 -2.87 6.85
N LEU A 134 -45.73 -4.11 7.25
CA LEU A 134 -46.71 -5.07 7.75
C LEU A 134 -47.07 -4.85 9.23
N GLU A 135 -46.24 -4.21 10.04
CA GLU A 135 -46.50 -3.94 11.45
C GLU A 135 -47.76 -3.06 11.67
N GLY A 136 -48.17 -2.28 10.66
CA GLY A 136 -49.38 -1.44 10.71
C GLY A 136 -50.64 -2.19 10.32
N GLU A 137 -50.56 -3.43 9.80
CA GLU A 137 -51.69 -4.21 9.33
C GLU A 137 -52.28 -5.10 10.45
N THR A 138 -53.61 -5.26 10.45
CA THR A 138 -54.30 -5.98 11.51
C THR A 138 -55.09 -7.20 11.00
N ASP A 139 -55.04 -7.49 9.70
CA ASP A 139 -55.72 -8.65 9.13
C ASP A 139 -54.93 -9.97 9.38
N PRO A 140 -55.60 -11.10 9.54
CA PRO A 140 -55.00 -12.38 9.88
C PRO A 140 -53.91 -12.83 8.88
N ALA A 141 -54.08 -12.54 7.58
CA ALA A 141 -53.14 -12.93 6.54
C ALA A 141 -51.80 -12.10 6.64
N SER A 142 -51.90 -10.80 6.97
CA SER A 142 -50.74 -9.96 7.18
C SER A 142 -49.98 -10.35 8.44
N ILE A 143 -50.66 -10.79 9.50
CA ILE A 143 -50.03 -11.30 10.73
C ILE A 143 -49.24 -12.56 10.45
N GLU A 144 -49.83 -13.53 9.76
CA GLU A 144 -49.13 -14.78 9.39
C GLU A 144 -47.92 -14.50 8.49
N ARG A 145 -48.04 -13.56 7.55
CA ARG A 145 -46.94 -13.09 6.70
C ARG A 145 -45.83 -12.44 7.51
N LEU A 146 -46.18 -11.61 8.49
CA LEU A 146 -45.25 -10.93 9.38
C LEU A 146 -44.43 -11.93 10.21
N ASP A 147 -45.06 -12.97 10.74
CA ASP A 147 -44.37 -13.99 11.53
C ASP A 147 -43.39 -14.80 10.63
N ALA A 148 -43.80 -15.17 9.43
CA ALA A 148 -42.91 -15.84 8.46
C ALA A 148 -41.73 -14.96 8.05
N LEU A 149 -41.96 -13.67 7.81
CA LEU A 149 -40.95 -12.69 7.43
C LEU A 149 -39.94 -12.46 8.55
N ARG A 150 -40.38 -12.40 9.80
CA ARG A 150 -39.50 -12.29 10.97
C ARG A 150 -38.59 -13.50 11.12
N ALA A 151 -39.10 -14.69 10.85
CA ALA A 151 -38.28 -15.91 10.86
C ALA A 151 -37.22 -15.86 9.75
N GLU A 152 -37.61 -15.52 8.52
CA GLU A 152 -36.68 -15.36 7.39
C GLU A 152 -35.61 -14.28 7.65
N LYS A 153 -36.03 -13.14 8.23
CA LYS A 153 -35.11 -12.05 8.59
C LYS A 153 -34.10 -12.53 9.62
N ALA A 154 -34.53 -13.23 10.68
CA ALA A 154 -33.65 -13.75 11.72
C ALA A 154 -32.60 -14.71 11.15
N ASP A 155 -33.00 -15.62 10.24
CA ASP A 155 -32.09 -16.55 9.57
C ASP A 155 -31.02 -15.77 8.75
N ARG A 156 -31.42 -14.71 8.01
CA ARG A 156 -30.49 -13.88 7.22
C ARG A 156 -29.59 -13.02 8.08
N GLU A 157 -30.09 -12.50 9.20
CA GLU A 157 -29.28 -11.74 10.18
C GLU A 157 -28.22 -12.64 10.84
N GLU A 158 -28.56 -13.90 11.16
CA GLU A 158 -27.61 -14.87 11.69
C GLU A 158 -26.50 -15.19 10.66
N GLU A 159 -26.88 -15.44 9.40
CA GLU A 159 -25.95 -15.70 8.31
C GLU A 159 -25.03 -14.48 8.06
N LEU A 160 -25.60 -13.27 8.02
CA LEU A 160 -24.84 -12.03 7.87
C LEU A 160 -23.86 -11.83 9.01
N THR A 161 -24.28 -12.07 10.26
CA THR A 161 -23.45 -11.92 11.45
C THR A 161 -22.28 -12.91 11.42
N ALA A 162 -22.52 -14.17 11.05
CA ALA A 162 -21.49 -15.19 10.95
C ALA A 162 -20.45 -14.85 9.87
N LEU A 163 -20.89 -14.43 8.68
CA LEU A 163 -20.00 -14.06 7.59
C LEU A 163 -19.21 -12.79 7.91
N THR A 164 -19.85 -11.79 8.52
CA THR A 164 -19.18 -10.55 8.92
C THR A 164 -18.11 -10.82 9.99
N ALA A 165 -18.43 -11.63 11.00
CA ALA A 165 -17.45 -11.98 12.05
C ALA A 165 -16.25 -12.74 11.47
N ARG A 166 -16.46 -13.62 10.51
CA ARG A 166 -15.38 -14.33 9.82
C ARG A 166 -14.51 -13.36 9.01
N TRP A 167 -15.12 -12.48 8.22
CA TRP A 167 -14.40 -11.49 7.44
C TRP A 167 -13.60 -10.54 8.32
N ASP A 168 -14.18 -10.06 9.43
CA ASP A 168 -13.51 -9.18 10.38
C ASP A 168 -12.28 -9.86 11.02
N ALA A 169 -12.38 -11.15 11.34
CA ALA A 169 -11.26 -11.92 11.87
C ALA A 169 -10.13 -12.09 10.83
N GLU A 170 -10.47 -12.38 9.57
CA GLU A 170 -9.52 -12.47 8.46
C GLU A 170 -8.83 -11.12 8.20
N LYS A 171 -9.61 -10.03 8.15
CA LYS A 171 -9.11 -8.66 7.99
C LYS A 171 -8.20 -8.23 9.15
N ALA A 172 -8.56 -8.57 10.40
CA ALA A 172 -7.74 -8.28 11.57
C ALA A 172 -6.37 -8.93 11.48
N THR A 173 -6.29 -10.18 11.01
CA THR A 173 -5.03 -10.90 10.82
C THR A 173 -4.14 -10.24 9.78
N LEU A 174 -4.70 -9.83 8.63
CA LEU A 174 -3.98 -9.11 7.58
C LEU A 174 -3.51 -7.73 8.05
N ASN A 175 -4.35 -7.00 8.77
CA ASN A 175 -4.01 -5.69 9.32
C ASN A 175 -2.90 -5.78 10.36
N GLN A 176 -2.92 -6.79 11.22
CA GLN A 176 -1.86 -7.01 12.22
C GLN A 176 -0.49 -7.14 11.57
N ALA A 177 -0.37 -7.93 10.49
CA ALA A 177 0.88 -8.04 9.74
C ALA A 177 1.32 -6.70 9.12
N GLY A 178 0.37 -5.94 8.55
CA GLY A 178 0.62 -4.60 8.01
C GLY A 178 1.08 -3.59 9.06
N ASP A 179 0.44 -3.57 10.23
CA ASP A 179 0.80 -2.68 11.33
C ASP A 179 2.18 -3.00 11.92
N LEU A 180 2.54 -4.28 11.98
CA LEU A 180 3.88 -4.69 12.39
C LEU A 180 4.95 -4.23 11.39
N ARG A 181 4.70 -4.32 10.07
CA ARG A 181 5.61 -3.79 9.04
C ARG A 181 5.82 -2.29 9.19
N ALA A 182 4.74 -1.54 9.35
CA ALA A 182 4.81 -0.09 9.55
C ALA A 182 5.63 0.29 10.79
N LYS A 183 5.47 -0.44 11.91
CA LYS A 183 6.27 -0.23 13.12
C LYS A 183 7.75 -0.54 12.93
N VAL A 184 8.08 -1.63 12.22
CA VAL A 184 9.48 -1.98 11.92
C VAL A 184 10.13 -0.87 11.08
N ASP A 185 9.46 -0.35 10.05
CA ASP A 185 9.98 0.73 9.20
C ASP A 185 10.15 2.04 10.00
N GLU A 186 9.21 2.37 10.88
CA GLU A 186 9.32 3.52 11.79
C GLU A 186 10.53 3.40 12.71
N LEU A 187 10.74 2.24 13.35
CA LEU A 187 11.88 2.03 14.24
C LEU A 187 13.22 2.02 13.48
N ARG A 188 13.26 1.52 12.26
CA ARG A 188 14.45 1.63 11.38
C ARG A 188 14.78 3.07 11.07
N SER A 189 13.77 3.88 10.72
CA SER A 189 13.95 5.31 10.47
C SER A 189 14.45 6.06 11.72
N LEU A 190 13.93 5.71 12.90
CA LEU A 190 14.41 6.25 14.17
C LEU A 190 15.85 5.83 14.47
N ALA A 191 16.21 4.57 14.24
CA ALA A 191 17.56 4.08 14.41
C ALA A 191 18.57 4.79 13.49
N GLU A 192 18.22 4.99 12.21
CA GLU A 192 19.04 5.77 11.27
C GLU A 192 19.21 7.23 11.72
N LYS A 193 18.17 7.82 12.29
CA LYS A 193 18.23 9.18 12.83
C LYS A 193 19.15 9.23 14.06
N ALA A 194 19.00 8.32 15.02
CA ALA A 194 19.84 8.22 16.19
C ALA A 194 21.33 8.02 15.81
N GLN A 195 21.62 7.20 14.79
CA GLN A 195 22.99 7.06 14.27
C GLN A 195 23.56 8.39 13.71
N ARG A 196 22.76 9.15 12.96
CA ARG A 196 23.18 10.45 12.41
C ARG A 196 23.38 11.49 13.49
N ASP A 197 22.58 11.46 14.54
CA ASP A 197 22.64 12.36 15.68
C ASP A 197 23.77 11.97 16.68
N GLY A 198 24.40 10.79 16.48
CA GLY A 198 25.50 10.28 17.31
C GLY A 198 25.06 9.55 18.57
N ASP A 199 23.75 9.31 18.75
CA ASP A 199 23.23 8.51 19.87
C ASP A 199 23.30 7.00 19.55
N LEU A 200 24.53 6.47 19.71
CA LEU A 200 24.83 5.07 19.43
C LEU A 200 24.13 4.11 20.42
N ALA A 201 23.81 4.58 21.64
CA ALA A 201 23.15 3.77 22.64
C ALA A 201 21.68 3.48 22.22
N GLU A 202 20.96 4.52 21.84
CA GLU A 202 19.58 4.39 21.35
C GLU A 202 19.53 3.63 20.02
N ALA A 203 20.43 3.94 19.08
CA ALA A 203 20.53 3.20 17.83
C ALA A 203 20.76 1.70 18.04
N SER A 204 21.65 1.33 18.98
CA SER A 204 21.92 -0.07 19.33
C SER A 204 20.73 -0.76 19.97
N ARG A 205 20.00 -0.08 20.86
CA ARG A 205 18.78 -0.60 21.50
C ARG A 205 17.72 -0.93 20.46
N LEU A 206 17.50 -0.03 19.51
CA LEU A 206 16.54 -0.22 18.44
C LEU A 206 16.94 -1.35 17.49
N LEU A 207 18.18 -1.33 16.96
CA LEU A 207 18.65 -2.27 15.94
C LEU A 207 18.82 -3.70 16.45
N TYR A 208 19.29 -3.89 17.70
CA TYR A 208 19.59 -5.22 18.24
C TYR A 208 18.57 -5.71 19.28
N GLY A 209 17.66 -4.84 19.73
CA GLY A 209 16.65 -5.18 20.72
C GLY A 209 15.23 -5.21 20.13
N GLU A 210 14.69 -4.04 19.80
CA GLU A 210 13.28 -3.90 19.45
C GLU A 210 12.94 -4.40 18.04
N ILE A 211 13.74 -4.05 17.04
CA ILE A 211 13.49 -4.44 15.63
C ILE A 211 13.48 -5.97 15.48
N PRO A 212 14.47 -6.75 15.96
CA PRO A 212 14.44 -8.21 15.81
C PRO A 212 13.27 -8.87 16.54
N ALA A 213 12.80 -8.30 17.65
CA ALA A 213 11.64 -8.81 18.36
C ALA A 213 10.35 -8.63 17.57
N LEU A 214 10.18 -7.46 16.91
CA LEU A 214 9.04 -7.19 16.04
C LEU A 214 9.11 -7.98 14.73
N GLU A 215 10.28 -8.16 14.14
CA GLU A 215 10.49 -8.98 12.94
C GLU A 215 10.05 -10.44 13.18
N LYS A 216 10.35 -10.98 14.34
CA LYS A 216 9.87 -12.33 14.72
C LYS A 216 8.34 -12.39 14.82
N GLN A 217 7.72 -11.37 15.43
CA GLN A 217 6.25 -11.28 15.49
C GLN A 217 5.64 -11.13 14.09
N LEU A 218 6.30 -10.38 13.22
CA LEU A 218 5.89 -10.21 11.83
C LEU A 218 5.95 -11.53 11.05
N GLU A 219 7.00 -12.32 11.22
CA GLU A 219 7.09 -13.65 10.59
C GLU A 219 5.96 -14.60 11.04
N GLU A 220 5.57 -14.54 12.31
CA GLU A 220 4.45 -15.31 12.85
C GLU A 220 3.12 -14.84 12.27
N ALA A 221 2.90 -13.51 12.21
CA ALA A 221 1.71 -12.91 11.61
C ALA A 221 1.61 -13.18 10.10
N ASP A 222 2.71 -13.12 9.36
CA ASP A 222 2.75 -13.44 7.92
C ASP A 222 2.46 -14.92 7.65
N ARG A 223 2.91 -15.81 8.50
CA ARG A 223 2.54 -17.24 8.42
C ARG A 223 1.04 -17.44 8.60
N ALA A 224 0.44 -16.78 9.60
CA ALA A 224 -1.00 -16.83 9.83
C ALA A 224 -1.78 -16.22 8.64
N ALA A 225 -1.36 -15.07 8.13
CA ALA A 225 -1.99 -14.39 6.98
C ALA A 225 -1.95 -15.25 5.71
N ARG A 226 -0.82 -15.93 5.42
CA ARG A 226 -0.72 -16.86 4.27
C ARG A 226 -1.65 -18.05 4.39
N ALA A 227 -1.83 -18.60 5.58
CA ALA A 227 -2.77 -19.71 5.81
C ALA A 227 -4.21 -19.30 5.50
N VAL A 228 -4.61 -18.07 5.84
CA VAL A 228 -5.93 -17.49 5.55
C VAL A 228 -6.10 -17.24 4.05
N SER A 229 -5.13 -16.62 3.39
CA SER A 229 -5.17 -16.31 1.95
C SER A 229 -5.28 -17.57 1.08
N TYR A 230 -4.65 -18.68 1.49
CA TYR A 230 -4.70 -19.94 0.74
C TYR A 230 -6.10 -20.58 0.79
N THR A 231 -6.86 -20.37 1.85
CA THR A 231 -8.25 -20.86 1.96
C THR A 231 -9.21 -20.06 1.08
N HIS A 232 -8.98 -18.76 0.91
CA HIS A 232 -9.81 -17.87 0.08
C HIS A 232 -9.67 -18.15 -1.42
N LEU A 233 -8.43 -18.27 -1.92
CA LEU A 233 -8.14 -18.57 -3.33
C LEU A 233 -8.75 -19.93 -3.74
N ARG A 234 -8.72 -20.93 -2.86
CA ARG A 234 -9.30 -22.25 -3.14
C ARG A 234 -10.83 -22.26 -3.17
N ALA A 235 -11.47 -21.39 -2.40
CA ALA A 235 -12.93 -21.24 -2.41
C ALA A 235 -13.45 -20.59 -3.70
N HIS A 236 -12.68 -19.66 -4.30
CA HIS A 236 -13.01 -19.03 -5.58
C HIS A 236 -12.80 -19.96 -6.78
N GLU A 237 -11.73 -20.78 -6.80
CA GLU A 237 -11.47 -21.74 -7.89
C GLU A 237 -12.49 -22.88 -7.95
N THR A 238 -13.05 -23.30 -6.83
CA THR A 238 -14.05 -24.39 -6.80
C THR A 238 -15.47 -23.97 -7.19
N ARG A 239 -15.77 -22.66 -7.28
CA ARG A 239 -17.07 -22.14 -7.75
C ARG A 239 -17.11 -21.77 -9.24
N GLY A 240 -15.96 -21.81 -9.93
CA GLY A 240 -15.83 -21.48 -11.37
C GLY A 240 -15.84 -22.67 -12.33
N ASN A 241 -16.20 -23.87 -11.87
CA ASN A 241 -16.32 -25.08 -12.71
C ASN A 241 -17.74 -25.64 -12.67
#